data_3e9b429aed63ccd726938b32990caff3
#
_entry.id   3e9b429aed63ccd726938b32990caff3
#
_cell.length_a   1.000
_cell.length_b   1.000
_cell.length_c   1.000
_cell.angle_alpha   90.00
_cell.angle_beta   90.00
_cell.angle_gamma   90.00
#
_symmetry.space_group_name_H-M   'P 1'
#
loop_
_entity.id
_entity.type
_entity.pdbx_description
1 polymer ?
#
loop_
_entity_poly.entity_id
_entity_poly.type
_entity_poly.pdbx_seq_one_letter_code
_entity_poly.pdbx_strand_id
1 'polypeptide(L)'
;RVRRQRQMCIRDRGGRVRTSFECTVGGMGIRALEELSVDKVFMTTNALSLQKGATTPNLDNAEIKREMMKIGNQRYLLCDSSKIGTKTVCSFAKIEEFDVIITDDKISKELKDSIEKLHIEVI
;
A
#
# COMPACT_ATOMS: atom_id res chain seq x y z
N ARG A 1 0.83 12.41 -20.34
CA ARG A 1 0.82 10.94 -20.23
C ARG A 1 2.13 10.45 -19.63
N VAL A 2 2.04 9.60 -18.65
CA VAL A 2 3.22 8.99 -18.03
C VAL A 2 3.79 7.90 -18.95
N ARG A 3 5.09 7.96 -19.19
CA ARG A 3 5.79 6.97 -20.00
C ARG A 3 6.24 5.82 -19.11
N ARG A 4 5.97 4.59 -19.55
CA ARG A 4 6.33 3.38 -18.81
C ARG A 4 7.46 2.58 -19.46
N GLN A 5 8.11 3.12 -20.46
CA GLN A 5 9.10 2.41 -21.26
C GLN A 5 10.34 1.97 -20.49
N ARG A 6 10.60 2.59 -19.35
CA ARG A 6 11.78 2.24 -18.54
C ARG A 6 11.55 1.08 -17.59
N GLN A 7 10.34 0.65 -17.51
CA GLN A 7 9.99 -0.47 -16.65
C GLN A 7 10.25 -1.77 -17.40
N MET A 8 11.01 -2.66 -16.79
CA MET A 8 11.32 -3.97 -17.33
C MET A 8 10.46 -5.03 -16.67
N CYS A 9 10.07 -6.06 -17.43
CA CYS A 9 9.33 -7.21 -16.92
C CYS A 9 8.03 -6.80 -16.23
N ILE A 10 7.29 -5.87 -16.84
CA ILE A 10 6.03 -5.40 -16.26
C ILE A 10 4.88 -6.23 -16.76
N ARG A 11 4.04 -6.61 -15.82
CA ARG A 11 2.75 -7.20 -16.10
C ARG A 11 1.67 -6.26 -15.58
N ASP A 12 0.88 -5.69 -16.50
CA ASP A 12 -0.25 -4.87 -16.11
C ASP A 12 -1.36 -5.74 -15.52
N ARG A 13 -2.05 -5.18 -14.54
CA ARG A 13 -3.13 -5.88 -13.85
C ARG A 13 -4.42 -5.95 -14.64
N GLY A 14 -4.57 -5.07 -15.66
CA GLY A 14 -5.84 -4.88 -16.34
C GLY A 14 -6.80 -4.06 -15.49
N GLY A 15 -8.06 -4.00 -15.89
CA GLY A 15 -9.10 -3.26 -15.21
C GLY A 15 -9.22 -1.82 -15.68
N ARG A 16 -10.14 -1.09 -15.06
CA ARG A 16 -10.43 0.30 -15.41
C ARG A 16 -9.35 1.24 -14.87
N VAL A 17 -8.82 2.08 -15.75
CA VAL A 17 -7.79 3.05 -15.35
C VAL A 17 -8.45 4.34 -14.86
N ARG A 18 -8.02 4.81 -13.70
CA ARG A 18 -8.38 6.12 -13.16
C ARG A 18 -7.32 7.13 -13.57
N THR A 19 -7.65 7.98 -14.54
CA THR A 19 -6.70 8.92 -15.13
C THR A 19 -6.12 9.90 -14.11
N SER A 20 -6.93 10.35 -13.15
CA SER A 20 -6.50 11.32 -12.15
C SER A 20 -5.44 10.75 -11.17
N PHE A 21 -5.41 9.44 -10.98
CA PHE A 21 -4.45 8.78 -10.09
C PHE A 21 -3.54 7.79 -10.80
N GLU A 22 -3.70 7.65 -12.12
CA GLU A 22 -2.89 6.74 -12.94
C GLU A 22 -2.83 5.31 -12.40
N CYS A 23 -3.96 4.80 -11.92
CA CYS A 23 -4.05 3.45 -11.36
C CYS A 23 -5.21 2.66 -11.98
N THR A 24 -5.14 1.34 -11.86
CA THR A 24 -6.21 0.46 -12.32
C THR A 24 -7.10 0.06 -11.16
N VAL A 25 -8.40 -0.02 -11.41
CA VAL A 25 -9.40 -0.40 -10.41
C VAL A 25 -10.43 -1.36 -11.02
N GLY A 26 -11.22 -1.97 -10.17
CA GLY A 26 -12.35 -2.81 -10.55
C GLY A 26 -12.06 -4.30 -10.59
N GLY A 27 -13.11 -5.08 -10.81
CA GLY A 27 -13.09 -6.52 -10.68
C GLY A 27 -12.11 -7.24 -11.61
N MET A 28 -11.86 -6.71 -12.80
CA MET A 28 -10.89 -7.33 -13.72
C MET A 28 -9.47 -7.23 -13.19
N GLY A 29 -9.12 -6.09 -12.59
CA GLY A 29 -7.82 -5.93 -11.95
C GLY A 29 -7.65 -6.86 -10.77
N ILE A 30 -8.69 -7.01 -9.96
CA ILE A 30 -8.71 -7.91 -8.81
C ILE A 30 -8.53 -9.35 -9.25
N ARG A 31 -9.28 -9.80 -10.26
CA ARG A 31 -9.17 -11.17 -10.77
C ARG A 31 -7.80 -11.47 -11.35
N ALA A 32 -7.18 -10.49 -12.02
CA ALA A 32 -5.83 -10.66 -12.53
C ALA A 32 -4.81 -10.87 -11.40
N LEU A 33 -5.01 -10.22 -10.26
CA LEU A 33 -4.13 -10.36 -9.10
C LEU A 33 -4.32 -11.71 -8.40
N GLU A 34 -5.53 -12.24 -8.35
CA GLU A 34 -5.83 -13.49 -7.65
C GLU A 34 -5.00 -14.68 -8.14
N GLU A 35 -4.56 -14.64 -9.39
CA GLU A 35 -3.75 -15.70 -9.99
C GLU A 35 -2.25 -15.53 -9.74
N LEU A 36 -1.85 -14.46 -9.06
CA LEU A 36 -0.43 -14.15 -8.85
C LEU A 36 0.00 -14.47 -7.43
N SER A 37 1.26 -14.83 -7.29
CA SER A 37 1.95 -14.91 -6.02
C SER A 37 3.33 -14.26 -6.22
N VAL A 38 3.68 -13.36 -5.34
CA VAL A 38 4.95 -12.61 -5.43
C VAL A 38 5.71 -12.68 -4.11
N ASP A 39 7.03 -12.51 -4.19
CA ASP A 39 7.86 -12.55 -2.99
C ASP A 39 7.65 -11.30 -2.13
N LYS A 40 7.57 -10.15 -2.77
CA LYS A 40 7.49 -8.86 -2.08
C LYS A 40 6.45 -7.97 -2.73
N VAL A 41 5.70 -7.28 -1.88
CA VAL A 41 4.75 -6.25 -2.30
C VAL A 41 5.19 -4.93 -1.70
N PHE A 42 5.31 -3.91 -2.54
CA PHE A 42 5.61 -2.56 -2.11
C PHE A 42 4.36 -1.70 -2.29
N MET A 43 3.80 -1.26 -1.18
CA MET A 43 2.55 -0.51 -1.15
C MET A 43 2.79 0.94 -0.77
N THR A 44 1.94 1.80 -1.30
CA THR A 44 1.86 3.19 -0.85
C THR A 44 0.49 3.42 -0.22
N THR A 45 0.37 4.46 0.59
CA THR A 45 -0.88 4.81 1.25
C THR A 45 -1.09 6.32 1.28
N ASN A 46 -2.33 6.74 1.41
CA ASN A 46 -2.65 8.15 1.59
C ASN A 46 -2.56 8.57 3.07
N ALA A 47 -2.79 7.63 3.97
CA ALA A 47 -2.71 7.87 5.40
C ALA A 47 -2.45 6.56 6.14
N LEU A 48 -1.80 6.67 7.29
CA LEU A 48 -1.51 5.52 8.16
C LEU A 48 -1.81 5.91 9.60
N SER A 49 -2.57 5.09 10.29
CA SER A 49 -2.82 5.27 11.73
C SER A 49 -2.72 3.92 12.45
N LEU A 50 -2.44 3.97 13.75
CA LEU A 50 -2.35 2.75 14.55
C LEU A 50 -3.71 2.06 14.68
N GLN A 51 -4.80 2.84 14.72
CA GLN A 51 -6.14 2.30 14.89
C GLN A 51 -6.76 1.76 13.59
N LYS A 52 -6.61 2.53 12.50
CA LYS A 52 -7.26 2.22 11.21
C LYS A 52 -6.34 1.54 10.23
N GLY A 53 -5.04 1.53 10.47
CA GLY A 53 -4.06 1.00 9.54
C GLY A 53 -3.86 1.92 8.34
N ALA A 54 -3.54 1.32 7.20
CA ALA A 54 -3.33 2.04 5.96
C ALA A 54 -4.68 2.32 5.29
N THR A 55 -4.92 3.59 4.96
CA THR A 55 -6.21 4.03 4.43
C THR A 55 -6.05 4.84 3.14
N THR A 56 -7.09 4.85 2.34
CA THR A 56 -7.18 5.60 1.09
C THR A 56 -8.57 6.22 0.97
N PRO A 57 -8.74 7.36 0.28
CA PRO A 57 -10.05 7.99 0.18
C PRO A 57 -11.05 7.24 -0.69
N ASN A 58 -10.60 6.33 -1.55
CA ASN A 58 -11.43 5.70 -2.58
C ASN A 58 -11.59 4.21 -2.33
N LEU A 59 -12.84 3.72 -2.33
CA LEU A 59 -13.15 2.32 -2.10
C LEU A 59 -12.57 1.40 -3.16
N ASP A 60 -12.64 1.78 -4.43
CA ASP A 60 -12.10 0.97 -5.53
C ASP A 60 -10.59 0.76 -5.38
N ASN A 61 -9.87 1.81 -4.98
CA ASN A 61 -8.45 1.70 -4.69
C ASN A 61 -8.19 0.80 -3.48
N ALA A 62 -9.03 0.90 -2.46
CA ALA A 62 -8.90 0.06 -1.27
C ALA A 62 -9.06 -1.42 -1.62
N GLU A 63 -10.00 -1.75 -2.47
CA GLU A 63 -10.24 -3.13 -2.88
C GLU A 63 -9.05 -3.72 -3.62
N ILE A 64 -8.50 -2.98 -4.59
CA ILE A 64 -7.35 -3.47 -5.37
C ILE A 64 -6.10 -3.58 -4.49
N LYS A 65 -5.89 -2.64 -3.59
CA LYS A 65 -4.76 -2.68 -2.67
C LYS A 65 -4.87 -3.84 -1.68
N ARG A 66 -6.08 -4.13 -1.24
CA ARG A 66 -6.33 -5.28 -0.35
C ARG A 66 -5.96 -6.60 -1.03
N GLU A 67 -6.28 -6.75 -2.32
CA GLU A 67 -5.86 -7.92 -3.09
C GLU A 67 -4.34 -7.97 -3.26
N MET A 68 -3.69 -6.84 -3.52
CA MET A 68 -2.24 -6.79 -3.62
C MET A 68 -1.56 -7.25 -2.31
N MET A 69 -2.15 -6.93 -1.18
CA MET A 69 -1.63 -7.39 0.12
C MET A 69 -1.69 -8.91 0.26
N LYS A 70 -2.70 -9.56 -0.31
CA LYS A 70 -2.88 -11.00 -0.19
C LYS A 70 -1.85 -11.81 -0.98
N ILE A 71 -1.37 -11.29 -2.10
CA ILE A 71 -0.51 -12.06 -3.01
C ILE A 71 0.98 -12.04 -2.61
N GLY A 72 1.38 -11.16 -1.70
CA GLY A 72 2.77 -11.00 -1.30
C GLY A 72 3.16 -11.81 -0.08
N ASN A 73 4.36 -12.40 -0.10
CA ASN A 73 4.92 -13.07 1.07
C ASN A 73 5.45 -12.07 2.09
N GLN A 74 6.11 -11.01 1.60
CA GLN A 74 6.58 -9.89 2.42
C GLN A 74 5.94 -8.61 1.95
N ARG A 75 5.48 -7.80 2.89
CA ARG A 75 4.72 -6.58 2.60
C ARG A 75 5.44 -5.36 3.14
N TYR A 76 5.79 -4.47 2.24
CA TYR A 76 6.49 -3.22 2.53
C TYR A 76 5.55 -2.06 2.31
N LEU A 77 5.50 -1.13 3.26
CA LEU A 77 4.75 0.10 3.11
C LEU A 77 5.71 1.27 2.98
N LEU A 78 5.53 2.06 1.94
CA LEU A 78 6.29 3.29 1.73
C LEU A 78 5.37 4.48 1.98
N CYS A 79 5.67 5.29 2.98
CA CYS A 79 4.93 6.52 3.23
C CYS A 79 5.81 7.52 3.93
N ASP A 80 5.61 8.80 3.63
CA ASP A 80 6.34 9.84 4.35
C ASP A 80 5.72 10.07 5.73
N SER A 81 6.48 10.67 6.63
CA SER A 81 6.06 10.86 8.02
C SER A 81 4.83 11.75 8.16
N SER A 82 4.57 12.62 7.18
CA SER A 82 3.39 13.49 7.20
C SER A 82 2.08 12.70 7.13
N LYS A 83 2.12 11.50 6.60
CA LYS A 83 0.95 10.62 6.47
C LYS A 83 0.73 9.71 7.68
N ILE A 84 1.75 9.56 8.51
CA ILE A 84 1.66 8.71 9.71
C ILE A 84 0.95 9.49 10.82
N GLY A 85 -0.06 8.87 11.42
CA GLY A 85 -0.92 9.52 12.41
C GLY A 85 -2.17 10.15 11.81
N THR A 86 -2.39 9.99 10.51
CA THR A 86 -3.59 10.48 9.82
C THR A 86 -4.44 9.32 9.32
N LYS A 87 -5.68 9.60 8.96
CA LYS A 87 -6.60 8.58 8.44
C LYS A 87 -7.49 9.15 7.35
N THR A 88 -7.91 8.28 6.44
CA THR A 88 -8.91 8.59 5.43
C THR A 88 -10.06 7.58 5.51
N VAL A 89 -10.96 7.59 4.55
CA VAL A 89 -12.26 6.91 4.65
C VAL A 89 -12.15 5.39 4.60
N CYS A 90 -11.34 4.86 3.69
CA CYS A 90 -11.34 3.43 3.39
C CYS A 90 -10.04 2.76 3.85
N SER A 91 -10.14 1.84 4.81
CA SER A 91 -9.01 1.04 5.24
C SER A 91 -8.81 -0.14 4.28
N PHE A 92 -7.56 -0.39 3.87
CA PHE A 92 -7.24 -1.54 3.02
C PHE A 92 -6.33 -2.55 3.70
N ALA A 93 -5.66 -2.19 4.78
CA ALA A 93 -4.80 -3.10 5.52
C ALA A 93 -4.64 -2.60 6.95
N LYS A 94 -4.57 -3.53 7.89
CA LYS A 94 -4.18 -3.21 9.27
C LYS A 94 -2.67 -3.00 9.29
N ILE A 95 -2.20 -2.18 10.23
CA ILE A 95 -0.77 -1.90 10.33
C ILE A 95 0.04 -3.18 10.58
N GLU A 96 -0.51 -4.12 11.31
CA GLU A 96 0.15 -5.40 11.64
C GLU A 96 0.35 -6.30 10.41
N GLU A 97 -0.32 -6.02 9.30
CA GLU A 97 -0.17 -6.80 8.07
C GLU A 97 1.11 -6.46 7.31
N PHE A 98 1.78 -5.36 7.66
CA PHE A 98 3.05 -4.99 7.04
C PHE A 98 4.22 -5.56 7.83
N ASP A 99 5.23 -6.03 7.11
CA ASP A 99 6.46 -6.53 7.70
C ASP A 99 7.46 -5.39 7.91
N VAL A 100 7.49 -4.43 6.99
CA VAL A 100 8.42 -3.31 7.01
C VAL A 100 7.70 -2.03 6.60
N ILE A 101 7.97 -0.94 7.31
CA ILE A 101 7.52 0.40 6.94
C ILE A 101 8.75 1.24 6.63
N ILE A 102 8.78 1.79 5.42
CA ILE A 102 9.85 2.67 4.96
C ILE A 102 9.33 4.10 4.98
N THR A 103 9.96 4.94 5.77
CA THR A 103 9.55 6.33 5.94
C THR A 103 10.77 7.24 5.99
N ASP A 104 10.55 8.55 6.14
CA ASP A 104 11.64 9.51 6.26
C ASP A 104 12.11 9.66 7.71
N ASP A 105 13.16 10.44 7.91
CA ASP A 105 13.79 10.68 9.22
C ASP A 105 13.00 11.64 10.12
N LYS A 106 11.89 12.20 9.63
CA LYS A 106 11.07 13.14 10.38
C LYS A 106 10.01 12.47 11.24
N ILE A 107 9.91 11.14 11.18
CA ILE A 107 8.98 10.40 12.04
C ILE A 107 9.36 10.64 13.51
N SER A 108 8.35 10.85 14.36
CA SER A 108 8.61 11.00 15.79
C SER A 108 9.08 9.67 16.39
N LYS A 109 9.95 9.78 17.40
CA LYS A 109 10.43 8.60 18.10
C LYS A 109 9.30 7.80 18.73
N GLU A 110 8.28 8.47 19.25
CA GLU A 110 7.13 7.84 19.88
C GLU A 110 6.34 6.99 18.89
N LEU A 111 6.09 7.51 17.69
CA LEU A 111 5.39 6.78 16.63
C LEU A 111 6.23 5.60 16.15
N LYS A 112 7.51 5.81 15.95
CA LYS A 112 8.43 4.75 15.54
C LYS A 112 8.44 3.61 16.55
N ASP A 113 8.58 3.93 17.83
CA ASP A 113 8.59 2.94 18.90
C ASP A 113 7.25 2.17 18.96
N SER A 114 6.14 2.89 18.80
CA SER A 114 4.81 2.26 18.82
C SER A 114 4.64 1.28 17.68
N ILE A 115 5.16 1.58 16.50
CA ILE A 115 5.10 0.69 15.34
C ILE A 115 6.01 -0.51 15.56
N GLU A 116 7.22 -0.30 16.06
CA GLU A 116 8.17 -1.38 16.30
C GLU A 116 7.69 -2.36 17.36
N LYS A 117 6.88 -1.91 18.32
CA LYS A 117 6.25 -2.80 19.31
C LYS A 117 5.30 -3.81 18.68
N LEU A 118 4.82 -3.57 17.48
CA LEU A 118 3.97 -4.49 16.73
C LEU A 118 4.77 -5.49 15.90
N HIS A 119 6.07 -5.58 16.13
CA HIS A 119 7.00 -6.44 15.39
C HIS A 119 7.16 -6.05 13.92
N ILE A 120 7.04 -4.75 13.64
CA ILE A 120 7.21 -4.16 12.31
C ILE A 120 8.54 -3.42 12.29
N GLU A 121 9.39 -3.75 11.32
CA GLU A 121 10.64 -3.01 11.13
C GLU A 121 10.35 -1.64 10.52
N VAL A 122 10.94 -0.59 11.06
CA VAL A 122 10.84 0.79 10.54
C VAL A 122 12.21 1.23 10.05
N ILE A 123 12.27 1.58 8.78
CA ILE A 123 13.52 2.02 8.14
C ILE A 123 13.44 3.51 7.80
#